data_4c01c246555bd13db585c612b6eb6b4e
#
_entry.id   4c01c246555bd13db585c612b6eb6b4e
#
_cell.length_a   1.000
_cell.length_b   1.000
_cell.length_c   1.000
_cell.angle_alpha   90.00
_cell.angle_beta   90.00
_cell.angle_gamma   90.00
#
_symmetry.space_group_name_H-M   'P 1'
#
loop_
_entity.id
_entity.type
_entity.pdbx_description
1 polymer ?
#
loop_
_entity_poly.entity_id
_entity_poly.type
_entity_poly.pdbx_seq_one_letter_code
_entity_poly.pdbx_strand_id
1 'polypeptide(L)'
;MADMPRLENLKREEFIYELKPWQSIHQTITKPMVTGLGPAEIKESALAMGFAHITAPDVLGSPTHVHPFDQWIYLLGAEVFSEFDADVEFTLGDEILKIDYPCYIFIPKGMKHCPLDIKRVGKPIIFIDASITQEASVRPDTLATTKRPEYQALNNQE
;
A
#
# COMPACT_ATOMS: atom_id res chain seq x y z
N MET A 1 -19.26 -4.87 27.15
CA MET A 1 -18.62 -3.61 26.75
C MET A 1 -17.18 -3.67 27.23
N ALA A 2 -16.24 -3.67 26.33
CA ALA A 2 -14.85 -3.51 26.72
C ALA A 2 -14.72 -2.11 27.32
N ASP A 3 -14.10 -2.01 28.51
CA ASP A 3 -13.78 -0.74 29.13
C ASP A 3 -12.92 0.08 28.16
N MET A 4 -13.49 1.17 27.67
CA MET A 4 -12.68 2.14 26.94
C MET A 4 -11.60 2.65 27.88
N PRO A 5 -10.33 2.62 27.48
CA PRO A 5 -9.28 3.17 28.31
C PRO A 5 -9.60 4.64 28.61
N ARG A 6 -9.54 4.99 29.90
CA ARG A 6 -9.74 6.39 30.31
C ARG A 6 -8.68 7.25 29.66
N LEU A 7 -9.10 8.28 28.95
CA LEU A 7 -8.26 9.20 28.19
C LEU A 7 -7.29 10.04 29.05
N GLU A 8 -7.30 9.86 30.36
CA GLU A 8 -6.62 10.73 31.30
C GLU A 8 -5.09 10.61 31.32
N ASN A 9 -4.53 9.57 30.66
CA ASN A 9 -3.09 9.31 30.63
C ASN A 9 -2.56 8.91 29.25
N LEU A 10 -3.19 9.38 28.17
CA LEU A 10 -2.76 9.07 26.82
C LEU A 10 -1.43 9.78 26.51
N LYS A 11 -0.44 9.00 26.19
CA LYS A 11 0.81 9.52 25.61
C LYS A 11 0.63 9.65 24.10
N ARG A 12 0.85 10.85 23.60
CA ARG A 12 0.70 11.18 22.18
C ARG A 12 1.43 10.18 21.27
N GLU A 13 2.64 9.80 21.65
CA GLU A 13 3.53 8.88 20.90
C GLU A 13 2.98 7.46 20.79
N GLU A 14 1.97 7.10 21.57
CA GLU A 14 1.30 5.81 21.47
C GLU A 14 0.20 5.79 20.42
N PHE A 15 -0.22 6.96 19.90
CA PHE A 15 -1.37 7.10 19.01
C PHE A 15 -1.07 7.89 17.73
N ILE A 16 -0.04 8.72 17.74
CA ILE A 16 0.30 9.59 16.61
C ILE A 16 1.67 9.20 16.07
N TYR A 17 1.67 8.70 14.85
CA TYR A 17 2.85 8.23 14.16
C TYR A 17 3.10 9.07 12.93
N GLU A 18 4.32 9.53 12.74
CA GLU A 18 4.73 10.25 11.54
C GLU A 18 4.87 9.27 10.37
N LEU A 19 4.22 9.59 9.25
CA LEU A 19 4.41 8.85 8.01
C LEU A 19 5.75 9.24 7.40
N LYS A 20 6.63 8.26 7.26
CA LYS A 20 7.95 8.46 6.64
C LYS A 20 7.97 7.81 5.25
N PRO A 21 8.36 8.57 4.21
CA PRO A 21 8.49 8.00 2.88
C PRO A 21 9.62 6.97 2.85
N TRP A 22 9.45 5.93 2.06
CA TRP A 22 10.46 4.92 1.82
C TRP A 22 10.40 4.41 0.39
N GLN A 23 11.51 3.89 -0.11
CA GLN A 23 11.57 3.28 -1.42
C GLN A 23 10.88 1.91 -1.40
N SER A 24 10.06 1.64 -2.41
CA SER A 24 9.43 0.34 -2.54
C SER A 24 10.47 -0.78 -2.70
N ILE A 25 10.12 -1.95 -2.17
CA ILE A 25 10.86 -3.19 -2.44
C ILE A 25 10.66 -3.69 -3.87
N HIS A 26 9.59 -3.27 -4.53
CA HIS A 26 9.33 -3.60 -5.92
C HIS A 26 10.25 -2.77 -6.82
N GLN A 27 11.04 -3.43 -7.63
CA GLN A 27 12.04 -2.76 -8.50
C GLN A 27 11.42 -1.83 -9.53
N THR A 28 10.15 -2.04 -9.85
CA THR A 28 9.40 -1.24 -10.83
C THR A 28 8.77 0.01 -10.23
N ILE A 29 8.69 0.13 -8.91
CA ILE A 29 8.21 1.36 -8.26
C ILE A 29 9.38 2.32 -8.08
N THR A 30 9.40 3.34 -8.90
CA THR A 30 10.47 4.34 -8.93
C THR A 30 10.23 5.52 -7.99
N LYS A 31 9.04 5.61 -7.40
CA LYS A 31 8.65 6.68 -6.47
C LYS A 31 8.65 6.17 -5.04
N PRO A 32 9.00 7.03 -4.06
CA PRO A 32 8.89 6.66 -2.67
C PRO A 32 7.46 6.27 -2.31
N MET A 33 7.30 5.15 -1.63
CA MET A 33 6.05 4.82 -0.96
C MET A 33 6.04 5.42 0.43
N VAL A 34 4.85 5.77 0.88
CA VAL A 34 4.60 6.12 2.28
C VAL A 34 3.79 4.99 2.88
N THR A 35 4.36 4.26 3.81
CA THR A 35 3.59 3.27 4.55
C THR A 35 2.79 3.94 5.65
N GLY A 36 1.52 3.59 5.70
CA GLY A 36 0.76 3.70 6.91
C GLY A 36 1.17 2.63 7.91
N LEU A 37 0.53 2.68 9.05
CA LEU A 37 0.81 1.78 10.16
C LEU A 37 0.54 0.33 9.77
N GLY A 38 1.41 -0.54 10.21
CA GLY A 38 1.26 -1.97 10.07
C GLY A 38 1.72 -2.70 11.33
N PRO A 39 1.52 -4.01 11.39
CA PRO A 39 1.94 -4.82 12.54
C PRO A 39 3.44 -4.73 12.84
N ALA A 40 4.25 -4.31 11.87
CA ALA A 40 5.69 -4.10 12.07
C ALA A 40 6.00 -2.86 12.93
N GLU A 41 5.10 -1.89 12.95
CA GLU A 41 5.23 -0.62 13.69
C GLU A 41 4.38 -0.62 14.95
N ILE A 42 3.17 -1.18 14.86
CA ILE A 42 2.28 -1.35 16.00
C ILE A 42 1.90 -2.82 16.07
N LYS A 43 2.42 -3.52 17.05
CA LYS A 43 2.29 -4.96 17.22
C LYS A 43 0.83 -5.44 17.29
N GLU A 44 -0.05 -4.63 17.85
CA GLU A 44 -1.47 -4.93 18.01
C GLU A 44 -2.31 -4.58 16.78
N SER A 45 -1.73 -3.88 15.80
CA SER A 45 -2.44 -3.48 14.59
C SER A 45 -2.53 -4.64 13.60
N ALA A 46 -3.75 -4.98 13.21
CA ALA A 46 -3.98 -5.91 12.10
C ALA A 46 -3.96 -5.19 10.73
N LEU A 47 -4.05 -3.87 10.70
CA LEU A 47 -4.07 -3.10 9.46
C LEU A 47 -2.65 -2.83 8.96
N ALA A 48 -2.42 -3.10 7.69
CA ALA A 48 -1.24 -2.64 6.96
C ALA A 48 -1.68 -1.82 5.74
N MET A 49 -1.08 -0.65 5.54
CA MET A 49 -1.39 0.24 4.43
C MET A 49 -0.11 0.79 3.81
N GLY A 50 -0.10 0.89 2.50
CA GLY A 50 0.94 1.55 1.73
C GLY A 50 0.30 2.57 0.78
N PHE A 51 0.98 3.70 0.59
CA PHE A 51 0.54 4.79 -0.28
C PHE A 51 1.63 5.07 -1.30
N ALA A 52 1.25 5.28 -2.55
CA ALA A 52 2.16 5.75 -3.59
C ALA A 52 1.51 6.88 -4.38
N HIS A 53 2.26 7.94 -4.60
CA HIS A 53 1.91 9.03 -5.51
C HIS A 53 2.58 8.78 -6.86
N ILE A 54 1.78 8.52 -7.89
CA ILE A 54 2.25 8.05 -9.18
C ILE A 54 2.03 9.14 -10.22
N THR A 55 3.10 9.55 -10.85
CA THR A 55 3.14 10.66 -11.83
C THR A 55 3.55 10.22 -13.24
N ALA A 56 3.94 8.96 -13.40
CA ALA A 56 4.39 8.40 -14.67
C ALA A 56 4.02 6.92 -14.77
N PRO A 57 3.99 6.33 -15.97
CA PRO A 57 3.79 4.89 -16.14
C PRO A 57 4.73 4.05 -15.28
N ASP A 58 4.21 3.00 -14.67
CA ASP A 58 4.97 2.08 -13.82
C ASP A 58 4.26 0.74 -13.70
N VAL A 59 4.95 -0.27 -13.23
CA VAL A 59 4.40 -1.61 -12.99
C VAL A 59 4.54 -1.96 -11.52
N LEU A 60 3.41 -2.18 -10.85
CA LEU A 60 3.36 -2.48 -9.43
C LEU A 60 3.07 -3.97 -9.20
N GLY A 61 3.69 -4.54 -8.18
CA GLY A 61 3.39 -5.88 -7.70
C GLY A 61 3.74 -7.03 -8.65
N SER A 62 4.71 -6.86 -9.53
CA SER A 62 5.19 -7.95 -10.41
C SER A 62 6.17 -8.87 -9.66
N PRO A 63 6.13 -10.20 -9.88
CA PRO A 63 5.22 -10.94 -10.74
C PRO A 63 3.85 -11.22 -10.11
N THR A 64 2.99 -11.96 -10.82
CA THR A 64 1.73 -12.49 -10.30
C THR A 64 1.97 -13.32 -9.04
N HIS A 65 1.18 -13.09 -8.00
CA HIS A 65 1.31 -13.75 -6.70
C HIS A 65 -0.04 -13.92 -6.00
N VAL A 66 -0.02 -14.52 -4.83
CA VAL A 66 -1.16 -14.69 -3.93
C VAL A 66 -0.78 -14.29 -2.51
N HIS A 67 -1.78 -13.85 -1.73
CA HIS A 67 -1.63 -13.61 -0.30
C HIS A 67 -2.56 -14.49 0.52
N PRO A 68 -2.19 -14.85 1.75
CA PRO A 68 -3.05 -15.59 2.66
C PRO A 68 -4.00 -14.69 3.46
N PHE A 69 -4.24 -13.47 3.01
CA PHE A 69 -5.12 -12.47 3.62
C PHE A 69 -5.87 -11.69 2.53
N ASP A 70 -6.95 -11.02 2.93
CA ASP A 70 -7.69 -10.12 2.07
C ASP A 70 -6.93 -8.81 1.86
N GLN A 71 -7.01 -8.27 0.65
CA GLN A 71 -6.33 -7.05 0.25
C GLN A 71 -7.30 -6.12 -0.47
N TRP A 72 -7.11 -4.82 -0.29
CA TRP A 72 -7.80 -3.76 -1.03
C TRP A 72 -6.78 -2.88 -1.73
N ILE A 73 -7.02 -2.60 -2.99
CA ILE A 73 -6.26 -1.63 -3.76
C ILE A 73 -7.19 -0.48 -4.10
N TYR A 74 -6.74 0.74 -3.85
CA TYR A 74 -7.45 1.96 -4.25
C TYR A 74 -6.66 2.67 -5.31
N LEU A 75 -7.36 3.13 -6.36
CA LEU A 75 -6.84 3.98 -7.42
C LEU A 75 -7.68 5.25 -7.44
N LEU A 76 -7.06 6.39 -7.16
CA LEU A 76 -7.73 7.67 -6.98
C LEU A 76 -6.97 8.77 -7.73
N GLY A 77 -7.67 9.83 -8.14
CA GLY A 77 -7.01 11.07 -8.54
C GLY A 77 -6.24 11.69 -7.37
N ALA A 78 -5.05 12.24 -7.61
CA ALA A 78 -4.24 12.80 -6.54
C ALA A 78 -4.72 14.18 -6.07
N GLU A 79 -5.23 15.01 -6.96
CA GLU A 79 -5.75 16.34 -6.63
C GLU A 79 -7.21 16.27 -6.20
N VAL A 80 -8.04 15.57 -6.99
CA VAL A 80 -9.44 15.33 -6.70
C VAL A 80 -9.69 13.83 -6.83
N PHE A 81 -10.08 13.17 -5.77
CA PHE A 81 -10.20 11.72 -5.70
C PHE A 81 -11.10 11.12 -6.79
N SER A 82 -12.15 11.84 -7.18
CA SER A 82 -13.08 11.42 -8.24
C SER A 82 -12.59 11.70 -9.67
N GLU A 83 -11.49 12.44 -9.83
CA GLU A 83 -10.89 12.73 -11.13
C GLU A 83 -9.70 11.80 -11.38
N PHE A 84 -9.91 10.82 -12.23
CA PHE A 84 -8.89 9.83 -12.58
C PHE A 84 -8.54 9.96 -14.06
N ASP A 85 -7.29 10.31 -14.35
CA ASP A 85 -6.77 10.43 -15.72
C ASP A 85 -5.54 9.54 -15.88
N ALA A 86 -5.78 8.25 -15.90
CA ALA A 86 -4.77 7.23 -16.13
C ALA A 86 -5.39 5.99 -16.80
N ASP A 87 -4.57 5.21 -17.47
CA ASP A 87 -4.93 3.92 -18.05
C ASP A 87 -4.14 2.83 -17.31
N VAL A 88 -4.85 1.92 -16.67
CA VAL A 88 -4.27 0.84 -15.88
C VAL A 88 -4.78 -0.51 -16.38
N GLU A 89 -3.89 -1.48 -16.48
CA GLU A 89 -4.20 -2.89 -16.67
C GLU A 89 -3.87 -3.64 -15.38
N PHE A 90 -4.84 -4.35 -14.84
CA PHE A 90 -4.67 -5.11 -13.62
C PHE A 90 -5.01 -6.57 -13.83
N THR A 91 -4.05 -7.45 -13.56
CA THR A 91 -4.27 -8.90 -13.61
C THR A 91 -4.93 -9.36 -12.31
N LEU A 92 -6.14 -9.94 -12.44
CA LEU A 92 -6.91 -10.50 -11.35
C LEU A 92 -7.42 -11.89 -11.72
N GLY A 93 -6.99 -12.91 -11.03
CA GLY A 93 -7.22 -14.29 -11.45
C GLY A 93 -6.53 -14.55 -12.80
N ASP A 94 -7.32 -14.99 -13.77
CA ASP A 94 -6.86 -15.25 -15.15
C ASP A 94 -7.26 -14.13 -16.12
N GLU A 95 -7.76 -13.01 -15.62
CA GLU A 95 -8.24 -11.89 -16.43
C GLU A 95 -7.35 -10.66 -16.29
N ILE A 96 -7.31 -9.86 -17.34
CA ILE A 96 -6.70 -8.53 -17.35
C ILE A 96 -7.83 -7.50 -17.40
N LEU A 97 -7.97 -6.75 -16.33
CA LEU A 97 -8.97 -5.71 -16.18
C LEU A 97 -8.40 -4.37 -16.63
N LYS A 98 -9.16 -3.62 -17.44
CA LYS A 98 -8.82 -2.25 -17.83
C LYS A 98 -9.53 -1.27 -16.94
N ILE A 99 -8.78 -0.34 -16.36
CA ILE A 99 -9.25 0.62 -15.36
C ILE A 99 -8.83 2.01 -15.82
N ASP A 100 -9.81 2.88 -16.07
CA ASP A 100 -9.63 4.29 -16.44
C ASP A 100 -10.52 5.20 -15.57
N TYR A 101 -10.94 4.71 -14.41
CA TYR A 101 -11.82 5.40 -13.46
C TYR A 101 -11.34 5.18 -12.02
N PRO A 102 -11.68 6.08 -11.08
CA PRO A 102 -11.33 5.88 -9.69
C PRO A 102 -12.11 4.71 -9.09
N CYS A 103 -11.42 3.81 -8.44
CA CYS A 103 -12.04 2.61 -7.89
C CYS A 103 -11.27 2.07 -6.68
N TYR A 104 -11.88 1.11 -6.01
CA TYR A 104 -11.17 0.16 -5.19
C TYR A 104 -11.40 -1.27 -5.69
N ILE A 105 -10.42 -2.12 -5.49
CA ILE A 105 -10.42 -3.51 -5.91
C ILE A 105 -10.29 -4.36 -4.64
N PHE A 106 -11.24 -5.25 -4.44
CA PHE A 106 -11.14 -6.25 -3.37
C PHE A 106 -10.51 -7.52 -3.91
N ILE A 107 -9.46 -7.98 -3.27
CA ILE A 107 -8.72 -9.19 -3.62
C ILE A 107 -8.85 -10.16 -2.43
N PRO A 108 -9.69 -11.20 -2.55
CA PRO A 108 -9.81 -12.18 -1.47
C PRO A 108 -8.52 -12.98 -1.31
N LYS A 109 -8.28 -13.46 -0.11
CA LYS A 109 -7.15 -14.35 0.18
C LYS A 109 -7.08 -15.51 -0.81
N GLY A 110 -5.87 -15.85 -1.25
CA GLY A 110 -5.62 -16.94 -2.18
C GLY A 110 -5.91 -16.64 -3.66
N MET A 111 -6.44 -15.45 -3.98
CA MET A 111 -6.66 -15.06 -5.36
C MET A 111 -5.36 -14.58 -6.01
N LYS A 112 -5.04 -15.12 -7.17
CA LYS A 112 -3.92 -14.65 -8.00
C LYS A 112 -4.19 -13.22 -8.45
N HIS A 113 -3.20 -12.36 -8.33
CA HIS A 113 -3.30 -10.98 -8.78
C HIS A 113 -1.94 -10.39 -9.10
N CYS A 114 -1.96 -9.18 -9.68
CA CYS A 114 -0.80 -8.49 -10.23
C CYS A 114 -0.20 -9.16 -11.48
N PRO A 115 0.54 -8.42 -12.29
CA PRO A 115 0.91 -7.01 -12.09
C PRO A 115 -0.25 -6.03 -12.22
N LEU A 116 -0.08 -4.86 -11.61
CA LEU A 116 -0.85 -3.66 -11.84
C LEU A 116 0.01 -2.76 -12.73
N ASP A 117 -0.32 -2.71 -14.00
CA ASP A 117 0.48 -2.05 -15.03
C ASP A 117 -0.16 -0.72 -15.42
N ILE A 118 0.46 0.36 -15.00
CA ILE A 118 0.02 1.72 -15.28
C ILE A 118 0.60 2.14 -16.62
N LYS A 119 -0.23 2.10 -17.66
CA LYS A 119 0.17 2.37 -19.03
C LYS A 119 0.34 3.85 -19.35
N ARG A 120 -0.52 4.68 -18.76
CA ARG A 120 -0.55 6.12 -18.98
C ARG A 120 -0.94 6.84 -17.69
N VAL A 121 -0.36 8.00 -17.48
CA VAL A 121 -0.73 8.94 -16.42
C VAL A 121 -0.86 10.31 -17.04
N GLY A 122 -2.08 10.79 -17.20
CA GLY A 122 -2.38 12.16 -17.66
C GLY A 122 -2.34 13.16 -16.51
N LYS A 123 -2.93 12.78 -15.37
CA LYS A 123 -2.83 13.52 -14.09
C LYS A 123 -2.31 12.56 -13.02
N PRO A 124 -1.56 13.07 -12.03
CA PRO A 124 -1.08 12.22 -10.92
C PRO A 124 -2.21 11.45 -10.24
N ILE A 125 -1.92 10.21 -9.88
CA ILE A 125 -2.84 9.31 -9.18
C ILE A 125 -2.25 8.86 -7.85
N ILE A 126 -3.13 8.49 -6.93
CA ILE A 126 -2.77 7.83 -5.68
C ILE A 126 -3.12 6.35 -5.79
N PHE A 127 -2.15 5.53 -5.50
CA PHE A 127 -2.30 4.10 -5.27
C PHE A 127 -2.26 3.84 -3.78
N ILE A 128 -3.23 3.09 -3.27
CA ILE A 128 -3.25 2.64 -1.87
C ILE A 128 -3.37 1.13 -1.87
N ASP A 129 -2.47 0.48 -1.15
CA ASP A 129 -2.53 -0.94 -0.83
C ASP A 129 -2.90 -1.08 0.64
N ALA A 130 -3.98 -1.76 0.94
CA ALA A 130 -4.44 -2.00 2.29
C ALA A 130 -4.75 -3.47 2.50
N SER A 131 -4.36 -4.01 3.64
CA SER A 131 -4.68 -5.37 4.03
C SER A 131 -4.90 -5.50 5.53
N ILE A 132 -5.73 -6.44 5.91
CA ILE A 132 -5.94 -6.80 7.31
C ILE A 132 -5.36 -8.19 7.52
N THR A 133 -4.38 -8.27 8.40
CA THR A 133 -3.74 -9.53 8.77
C THR A 133 -3.60 -9.60 10.28
N GLN A 134 -3.96 -10.73 10.84
CA GLN A 134 -3.83 -10.96 12.30
C GLN A 134 -2.40 -11.34 12.69
N GLU A 135 -1.57 -11.69 11.72
CA GLU A 135 -0.20 -12.15 11.96
C GLU A 135 0.78 -11.21 11.23
N ALA A 136 1.60 -10.52 12.00
CA ALA A 136 2.67 -9.64 11.48
C ALA A 136 3.68 -10.37 10.56
N SER A 137 3.75 -11.68 10.67
CA SER A 137 4.67 -12.53 9.93
C SER A 137 4.22 -12.90 8.52
N VAL A 138 3.03 -12.48 8.10
CA VAL A 138 2.35 -13.11 6.96
C VAL A 138 2.57 -12.38 5.63
N ARG A 139 3.20 -11.23 5.62
CA ARG A 139 3.60 -10.57 4.38
C ARG A 139 5.06 -10.87 4.04
N PRO A 140 5.36 -11.69 3.03
CA PRO A 140 6.75 -11.88 2.58
C PRO A 140 7.39 -10.57 2.12
N ASP A 141 6.62 -9.71 1.48
CA ASP A 141 7.00 -8.35 1.11
C ASP A 141 7.15 -7.44 2.33
N THR A 142 6.34 -7.60 3.35
CA THR A 142 6.48 -6.89 4.62
C THR A 142 7.69 -7.39 5.42
N LEU A 143 8.01 -8.68 5.34
CA LEU A 143 9.25 -9.20 5.91
C LEU A 143 10.48 -8.58 5.25
N ALA A 144 10.44 -8.35 3.96
CA ALA A 144 11.46 -7.59 3.27
C ALA A 144 11.50 -6.12 3.74
N THR A 145 10.35 -5.55 4.08
CA THR A 145 10.24 -4.16 4.59
C THR A 145 10.58 -4.03 6.07
N THR A 146 10.47 -5.07 6.89
CA THR A 146 10.90 -5.02 8.30
C THR A 146 12.41 -4.97 8.47
N LYS A 147 13.17 -5.39 7.46
CA LYS A 147 14.63 -5.23 7.43
C LYS A 147 15.11 -3.93 6.78
N ARG A 148 14.27 -3.14 6.25
CA ARG A 148 14.37 -1.81 5.61
C ARG A 148 15.76 -1.15 5.64
N PRO A 149 16.75 -1.63 4.92
CA PRO A 149 17.97 -0.86 4.68
C PRO A 149 17.66 0.40 3.85
N GLU A 150 16.69 0.30 2.95
CA GLU A 150 16.26 1.38 2.06
C GLU A 150 15.62 2.55 2.82
N TYR A 151 14.90 2.24 3.88
CA TYR A 151 14.28 3.23 4.75
C TYR A 151 15.31 4.07 5.51
N GLN A 152 16.42 3.46 5.90
CA GLN A 152 17.52 4.16 6.54
C GLN A 152 18.29 5.04 5.54
N ALA A 153 18.39 4.61 4.28
CA ALA A 153 19.10 5.37 3.24
C ALA A 153 18.41 6.67 2.87
N LEU A 154 17.06 6.70 2.84
CA LEU A 154 16.31 7.92 2.54
C LEU A 154 16.39 8.97 3.65
N ASN A 155 16.56 8.56 4.91
CA ASN A 155 16.69 9.46 6.05
C ASN A 155 18.10 10.03 6.21
N ASN A 156 19.10 9.50 5.51
CA ASN A 156 20.50 9.94 5.58
C ASN A 156 20.89 10.86 4.40
N GLN A 157 19.95 11.28 3.57
CA GLN A 157 20.17 12.19 2.43
C GLN A 157 19.69 13.62 2.69
N GLU A 158 19.43 13.99 3.94
CA GLU A 158 19.21 15.38 4.36
C GLU A 158 20.52 16.06 4.74
#